data_1ee59d16d896ddff65b35f3dc7edc27a
#
_entry.id   1ee59d16d896ddff65b35f3dc7edc27a
#
_cell.length_a   1.000
_cell.length_b   1.000
_cell.length_c   1.000
_cell.angle_alpha   90.00
_cell.angle_beta   90.00
_cell.angle_gamma   90.00
#
_symmetry.space_group_name_H-M   'P 1'
#
loop_
_entity.id
_entity.type
_entity.pdbx_description
1 polymer ?
#
loop_
_entity_poly.entity_id
_entity_poly.type
_entity_poly.pdbx_seq_one_letter_code
_entity_poly.pdbx_strand_id
1 'polypeptide(L)'
;MKFPKTDLLKELTYQTARSGGAGGQHVNKVETKVELRFHIGQSLILEDAEKDLLRSKFKNQINADDEWILISQKSRSQAKNKQLVIEKFFQSLREALTLRKKRKPTKPTFSKIQKRLKQKKEHSLKKAMRKNPNQE
;
A
#
# COMPACT_ATOMS: atom_id res chain seq x y z
N MET A 1 -7.30 -12.11 -13.50
CA MET A 1 -7.72 -12.57 -12.18
C MET A 1 -8.19 -14.00 -12.28
N LYS A 2 -7.75 -14.86 -11.37
CA LYS A 2 -8.11 -16.28 -11.29
C LYS A 2 -9.59 -16.47 -10.87
N PHE A 3 -10.21 -15.44 -10.26
CA PHE A 3 -11.56 -15.50 -9.69
C PHE A 3 -12.56 -14.64 -10.45
N PRO A 4 -13.79 -15.11 -10.66
CA PRO A 4 -14.88 -14.29 -11.17
C PRO A 4 -15.22 -13.19 -10.17
N LYS A 5 -15.18 -11.94 -10.61
CA LYS A 5 -15.49 -10.78 -9.76
C LYS A 5 -16.87 -10.85 -9.14
N THR A 6 -17.83 -11.43 -9.89
CA THR A 6 -19.23 -11.56 -9.48
C THR A 6 -19.41 -12.39 -8.20
N ASP A 7 -18.63 -13.44 -8.02
CA ASP A 7 -18.77 -14.32 -6.87
C ASP A 7 -18.14 -13.70 -5.62
N LEU A 8 -16.96 -13.08 -5.75
CA LEU A 8 -16.36 -12.32 -4.66
C LEU A 8 -17.27 -11.19 -4.16
N LEU A 9 -18.01 -10.51 -5.06
CA LEU A 9 -18.94 -9.45 -4.67
C LEU A 9 -20.07 -9.95 -3.75
N LYS A 10 -20.45 -11.23 -3.85
CA LYS A 10 -21.48 -11.86 -2.98
C LYS A 10 -20.99 -12.05 -1.54
N GLU A 11 -19.69 -12.20 -1.34
CA GLU A 11 -19.06 -12.38 -0.03
C GLU A 11 -18.76 -11.04 0.68
N LEU A 12 -19.02 -9.89 0.03
CA LEU A 12 -18.75 -8.57 0.58
C LEU A 12 -19.97 -8.05 1.35
N THR A 13 -19.73 -7.57 2.56
CA THR A 13 -20.71 -6.83 3.35
C THR A 13 -20.35 -5.34 3.37
N TYR A 14 -21.37 -4.49 3.48
CA TYR A 14 -21.19 -3.04 3.45
C TYR A 14 -21.87 -2.41 4.66
N GLN A 15 -21.17 -1.49 5.30
CA GLN A 15 -21.72 -0.62 6.34
C GLN A 15 -21.55 0.83 5.93
N THR A 16 -22.52 1.67 6.27
CA THR A 16 -22.45 3.09 6.04
C THR A 16 -22.34 3.83 7.36
N ALA A 17 -21.61 4.94 7.34
CA ALA A 17 -21.47 5.80 8.50
C ALA A 17 -21.37 7.26 8.05
N ARG A 18 -21.57 8.14 8.99
CA ARG A 18 -21.36 9.58 8.76
C ARG A 18 -19.87 9.84 8.53
N SER A 19 -19.55 10.67 7.53
CA SER A 19 -18.16 11.07 7.30
C SER A 19 -17.75 12.05 8.39
N GLY A 20 -16.67 11.73 9.14
CA GLY A 20 -16.02 12.68 10.04
C GLY A 20 -15.20 13.68 9.20
N GLY A 21 -15.53 14.96 9.26
CA GLY A 21 -14.78 16.03 8.61
C GLY A 21 -15.05 17.37 9.28
N ALA A 22 -14.13 18.33 9.13
CA ALA A 22 -14.27 19.67 9.63
C ALA A 22 -15.44 20.38 8.90
N GLY A 23 -16.54 20.52 9.62
CA GLY A 23 -17.65 21.38 9.52
C GLY A 23 -18.23 21.89 8.16
N GLY A 24 -19.47 21.51 7.94
CA GLY A 24 -20.44 22.17 7.08
C GLY A 24 -21.84 21.72 7.49
N GLN A 25 -22.87 22.56 7.31
CA GLN A 25 -24.23 22.29 7.81
C GLN A 25 -24.85 20.96 7.34
N HIS A 26 -24.32 20.30 6.30
CA HIS A 26 -24.82 19.04 5.76
C HIS A 26 -23.96 17.81 6.09
N VAL A 27 -22.75 17.95 6.63
CA VAL A 27 -21.82 16.84 6.90
C VAL A 27 -22.38 15.87 7.95
N ASN A 28 -23.15 16.37 8.90
CA ASN A 28 -23.72 15.59 10.00
C ASN A 28 -25.03 14.87 9.67
N LYS A 29 -25.63 15.11 8.48
CA LYS A 29 -26.94 14.58 8.10
C LYS A 29 -26.91 13.44 7.09
N VAL A 30 -25.77 13.20 6.41
CA VAL A 30 -25.67 12.21 5.33
C VAL A 30 -24.56 11.19 5.62
N GLU A 31 -24.91 9.91 5.55
CA GLU A 31 -23.96 8.80 5.70
C GLU A 31 -23.26 8.52 4.38
N THR A 32 -22.21 9.28 4.09
CA THR A 32 -21.45 9.17 2.84
C THR A 32 -20.26 8.23 2.95
N LYS A 33 -19.77 7.94 4.15
CA LYS A 33 -18.68 7.00 4.39
C LYS A 33 -19.19 5.58 4.16
N VAL A 34 -18.48 4.82 3.33
CA VAL A 34 -18.76 3.40 3.08
C VAL A 34 -17.60 2.56 3.58
N GLU A 35 -17.91 1.59 4.40
CA GLU A 35 -17.01 0.56 4.90
C GLU A 35 -17.38 -0.76 4.25
N LEU A 36 -16.41 -1.40 3.61
CA LEU A 36 -16.51 -2.72 3.01
C LEU A 36 -15.82 -3.70 3.95
N ARG A 37 -16.48 -4.80 4.27
CA ARG A 37 -15.96 -5.91 5.08
C ARG A 37 -15.94 -7.19 4.25
N PHE A 38 -14.87 -7.91 4.36
CA PHE A 38 -14.65 -9.19 3.71
C PHE A 38 -14.10 -10.18 4.74
N HIS A 39 -14.86 -11.23 5.07
CA HIS A 39 -14.45 -12.25 6.01
C HIS A 39 -13.51 -13.26 5.32
N ILE A 40 -12.21 -13.20 5.63
CA ILE A 40 -11.18 -13.99 4.94
C ILE A 40 -11.40 -15.49 5.19
N GLY A 41 -11.59 -15.88 6.43
CA GLY A 41 -11.75 -17.29 6.82
C GLY A 41 -12.93 -17.97 6.18
N GLN A 42 -14.07 -17.26 6.04
CA GLN A 42 -15.33 -17.80 5.50
C GLN A 42 -15.40 -17.81 3.98
N SER A 43 -14.44 -17.18 3.29
CA SER A 43 -14.45 -17.15 1.83
C SER A 43 -14.34 -18.57 1.26
N LEU A 44 -15.27 -18.90 0.37
CA LEU A 44 -15.32 -20.16 -0.38
C LEU A 44 -14.49 -20.08 -1.68
N ILE A 45 -14.07 -18.88 -2.06
CA ILE A 45 -13.42 -18.61 -3.34
C ILE A 45 -11.89 -18.62 -3.22
N LEU A 46 -11.38 -18.19 -2.06
CA LEU A 46 -9.95 -18.11 -1.81
C LEU A 46 -9.40 -19.43 -1.27
N GLU A 47 -8.26 -19.86 -1.82
CA GLU A 47 -7.48 -20.97 -1.29
C GLU A 47 -6.78 -20.57 0.04
N ASP A 48 -6.47 -21.54 0.91
CA ASP A 48 -5.87 -21.24 2.21
C ASP A 48 -4.55 -20.49 2.12
N ALA A 49 -3.71 -20.83 1.15
CA ALA A 49 -2.47 -20.11 0.86
C ALA A 49 -2.72 -18.62 0.49
N GLU A 50 -3.82 -18.32 -0.19
CA GLU A 50 -4.20 -16.96 -0.57
C GLU A 50 -4.76 -16.18 0.63
N LYS A 51 -5.51 -16.86 1.51
CA LYS A 51 -5.98 -16.29 2.79
C LYS A 51 -4.80 -15.88 3.67
N ASP A 52 -3.77 -16.73 3.76
CA ASP A 52 -2.58 -16.42 4.55
C ASP A 52 -1.75 -15.27 3.96
N LEU A 53 -1.67 -15.15 2.63
CA LEU A 53 -1.06 -14.00 1.99
C LEU A 53 -1.81 -12.69 2.30
N LEU A 54 -3.14 -12.71 2.31
CA LEU A 54 -3.95 -11.55 2.70
C LEU A 54 -3.73 -11.16 4.15
N ARG A 55 -3.77 -12.13 5.08
CA ARG A 55 -3.53 -11.90 6.51
C ARG A 55 -2.15 -11.30 6.76
N SER A 56 -1.12 -11.82 6.10
CA SER A 56 0.24 -11.30 6.24
C SER A 56 0.40 -9.88 5.70
N LYS A 57 -0.23 -9.57 4.57
CA LYS A 57 -0.08 -8.29 3.89
C LYS A 57 -0.91 -7.17 4.52
N PHE A 58 -2.13 -7.48 4.97
CA PHE A 58 -3.08 -6.51 5.48
C PHE A 58 -3.35 -6.62 6.99
N LYS A 59 -2.39 -7.15 7.75
CA LYS A 59 -2.50 -7.35 9.20
C LYS A 59 -3.12 -6.17 9.95
N ASN A 60 -2.80 -4.93 9.56
CA ASN A 60 -3.30 -3.70 10.20
C ASN A 60 -4.72 -3.29 9.77
N GLN A 61 -5.32 -3.98 8.82
CA GLN A 61 -6.65 -3.71 8.27
C GLN A 61 -7.62 -4.87 8.54
N ILE A 62 -7.16 -5.88 9.25
CA ILE A 62 -7.94 -7.06 9.63
C ILE A 62 -8.25 -6.95 11.12
N ASN A 63 -9.53 -7.11 11.47
CA ASN A 63 -9.97 -7.11 12.86
C ASN A 63 -9.78 -8.49 13.53
N ALA A 64 -10.18 -8.60 14.81
CA ALA A 64 -10.11 -9.84 15.57
C ALA A 64 -11.00 -10.96 15.00
N ASP A 65 -12.05 -10.60 14.28
CA ASP A 65 -13.00 -11.52 13.66
C ASP A 65 -12.57 -12.03 12.28
N ASP A 66 -11.30 -11.80 11.90
CA ASP A 66 -10.74 -12.14 10.57
C ASP A 66 -11.45 -11.44 9.40
N GLU A 67 -12.03 -10.25 9.65
CA GLU A 67 -12.63 -9.42 8.62
C GLU A 67 -11.63 -8.37 8.13
N TRP A 68 -11.39 -8.35 6.84
CA TRP A 68 -10.61 -7.30 6.19
C TRP A 68 -11.49 -6.10 5.90
N ILE A 69 -11.14 -4.95 6.50
CA ILE A 69 -11.94 -3.73 6.49
C ILE A 69 -11.31 -2.70 5.56
N LEU A 70 -12.08 -2.20 4.61
CA LEU A 70 -11.70 -1.13 3.70
C LEU A 70 -12.72 0.01 3.75
N ILE A 71 -12.21 1.24 3.75
CA ILE A 71 -13.04 2.44 3.88
C ILE A 71 -12.86 3.37 2.69
N SER A 72 -13.96 3.96 2.24
CA SER A 72 -13.99 5.09 1.29
C SER A 72 -14.91 6.21 1.76
N GLN A 73 -14.37 7.43 1.80
CA GLN A 73 -15.10 8.68 2.13
C GLN A 73 -14.68 9.84 1.23
N LYS A 74 -14.19 9.54 0.02
CA LYS A 74 -13.60 10.54 -0.88
C LYS A 74 -14.66 11.43 -1.56
N SER A 75 -15.88 10.91 -1.74
CA SER A 75 -16.95 11.60 -2.45
C SER A 75 -18.09 11.97 -1.53
N ARG A 76 -18.86 13.01 -1.92
CA ARG A 76 -20.14 13.36 -1.30
C ARG A 76 -21.24 12.33 -1.57
N SER A 77 -21.10 11.48 -2.57
CA SER A 77 -22.05 10.45 -2.96
C SER A 77 -21.68 9.11 -2.33
N GLN A 78 -22.61 8.52 -1.57
CA GLN A 78 -22.48 7.18 -1.01
C GLN A 78 -22.30 6.12 -2.10
N ALA A 79 -23.09 6.20 -3.19
CA ALA A 79 -22.98 5.28 -4.32
C ALA A 79 -21.58 5.32 -4.97
N LYS A 80 -21.01 6.54 -5.14
CA LYS A 80 -19.65 6.71 -5.65
C LYS A 80 -18.61 6.15 -4.69
N ASN A 81 -18.77 6.35 -3.38
CA ASN A 81 -17.87 5.77 -2.38
C ASN A 81 -17.95 4.24 -2.36
N LYS A 82 -19.14 3.65 -2.58
CA LYS A 82 -19.31 2.21 -2.71
C LYS A 82 -18.52 1.67 -3.92
N GLN A 83 -18.59 2.32 -5.07
CA GLN A 83 -17.80 1.93 -6.24
C GLN A 83 -16.30 2.03 -5.95
N LEU A 84 -15.85 3.14 -5.37
CA LEU A 84 -14.43 3.36 -5.04
C LEU A 84 -13.88 2.32 -4.06
N VAL A 85 -14.65 1.90 -3.05
CA VAL A 85 -14.19 0.90 -2.09
C VAL A 85 -14.13 -0.49 -2.73
N ILE A 86 -15.04 -0.82 -3.64
CA ILE A 86 -14.99 -2.06 -4.42
C ILE A 86 -13.77 -2.10 -5.33
N GLU A 87 -13.48 -1.01 -6.04
CA GLU A 87 -12.28 -0.92 -6.88
C GLU A 87 -11.00 -1.07 -6.04
N LYS A 88 -10.93 -0.39 -4.90
CA LYS A 88 -9.84 -0.50 -3.94
C LYS A 88 -9.66 -1.93 -3.45
N PHE A 89 -10.75 -2.63 -3.13
CA PHE A 89 -10.73 -4.04 -2.72
C PHE A 89 -10.10 -4.92 -3.79
N PHE A 90 -10.58 -4.87 -5.03
CA PHE A 90 -10.04 -5.68 -6.11
C PHE A 90 -8.60 -5.34 -6.48
N GLN A 91 -8.22 -4.07 -6.40
CA GLN A 91 -6.85 -3.66 -6.61
C GLN A 91 -5.93 -4.23 -5.53
N SER A 92 -6.29 -4.06 -4.26
CA SER A 92 -5.51 -4.57 -3.12
C SER A 92 -5.42 -6.09 -3.12
N LEU A 93 -6.52 -6.78 -3.45
CA LEU A 93 -6.55 -8.24 -3.60
C LEU A 93 -5.57 -8.71 -4.69
N ARG A 94 -5.60 -8.08 -5.86
CA ARG A 94 -4.66 -8.37 -6.96
C ARG A 94 -3.21 -8.17 -6.53
N GLU A 95 -2.94 -7.07 -5.85
CA GLU A 95 -1.59 -6.77 -5.34
C GLU A 95 -1.14 -7.77 -4.29
N ALA A 96 -2.05 -8.29 -3.46
CA ALA A 96 -1.71 -9.30 -2.45
C ALA A 96 -1.36 -10.64 -3.08
N LEU A 97 -2.14 -11.08 -4.05
CA LEU A 97 -1.97 -12.36 -4.72
C LEU A 97 -0.86 -12.35 -5.78
N THR A 98 -0.32 -11.18 -6.12
CA THR A 98 0.81 -11.08 -7.04
C THR A 98 2.11 -11.34 -6.29
N LEU A 99 2.72 -12.49 -6.53
CA LEU A 99 4.02 -12.83 -5.97
C LEU A 99 5.10 -11.88 -6.50
N ARG A 100 5.75 -11.15 -5.61
CA ARG A 100 6.86 -10.27 -5.99
C ARG A 100 8.08 -11.11 -6.36
N LYS A 101 8.64 -10.88 -7.53
CA LYS A 101 9.91 -11.49 -7.93
C LYS A 101 11.01 -11.07 -6.93
N LYS A 102 11.79 -12.04 -6.46
CA LYS A 102 12.95 -11.79 -5.59
C LYS A 102 13.92 -10.87 -6.30
N ARG A 103 14.25 -9.72 -5.70
CA ARG A 103 15.21 -8.78 -6.28
C ARG A 103 16.60 -9.43 -6.28
N LYS A 104 17.24 -9.47 -7.46
CA LYS A 104 18.65 -9.87 -7.58
C LYS A 104 19.52 -8.67 -7.16
N PRO A 105 20.53 -8.87 -6.28
CA PRO A 105 21.45 -7.80 -5.91
C PRO A 105 22.25 -7.36 -7.16
N THR A 106 22.29 -6.06 -7.42
CA THR A 106 23.07 -5.48 -8.51
C THR A 106 24.38 -4.91 -7.95
N LYS A 107 25.49 -5.22 -8.61
CA LYS A 107 26.79 -4.63 -8.29
C LYS A 107 26.90 -3.23 -8.96
N PRO A 108 27.66 -2.29 -8.36
CA PRO A 108 27.92 -1.01 -9.02
C PRO A 108 28.61 -1.22 -10.35
N THR A 109 28.27 -0.43 -11.35
CA THR A 109 28.95 -0.47 -12.67
C THR A 109 30.39 0.00 -12.54
N PHE A 110 31.27 -0.49 -13.41
CA PHE A 110 32.69 -0.10 -13.45
C PHE A 110 32.86 1.44 -13.56
N SER A 111 32.09 2.08 -14.41
CA SER A 111 32.07 3.54 -14.56
C SER A 111 31.76 4.27 -13.24
N LYS A 112 30.79 3.78 -12.46
CA LYS A 112 30.42 4.36 -11.16
C LYS A 112 31.54 4.21 -10.13
N ILE A 113 32.24 3.07 -10.16
CA ILE A 113 33.42 2.82 -9.30
C ILE A 113 34.54 3.79 -9.66
N GLN A 114 34.85 3.94 -10.94
CA GLN A 114 35.87 4.88 -11.42
C GLN A 114 35.54 6.32 -11.07
N LYS A 115 34.31 6.77 -11.29
CA LYS A 115 33.86 8.12 -10.92
C LYS A 115 34.05 8.38 -9.42
N ARG A 116 33.71 7.43 -8.57
CA ARG A 116 33.91 7.52 -7.11
C ARG A 116 35.39 7.64 -6.74
N LEU A 117 36.25 6.85 -7.38
CA LEU A 117 37.71 6.89 -7.13
C LEU A 117 38.30 8.24 -7.56
N LYS A 118 37.90 8.74 -8.73
CA LYS A 118 38.32 10.07 -9.23
C LYS A 118 37.91 11.18 -8.26
N GLN A 119 36.66 11.17 -7.80
CA GLN A 119 36.17 12.16 -6.82
C GLN A 119 36.96 12.08 -5.49
N LYS A 120 37.26 10.88 -5.01
CA LYS A 120 38.07 10.70 -3.79
C LYS A 120 39.47 11.28 -3.98
N LYS A 121 40.12 11.06 -5.15
CA LYS A 121 41.43 11.60 -5.46
C LYS A 121 41.43 13.14 -5.51
N GLU A 122 40.42 13.73 -6.17
CA GLU A 122 40.26 15.19 -6.23
C GLU A 122 40.05 15.80 -4.83
N HIS A 123 39.23 15.16 -3.99
CA HIS A 123 39.03 15.59 -2.61
C HIS A 123 40.30 15.48 -1.77
N SER A 124 41.07 14.42 -1.95
CA SER A 124 42.35 14.24 -1.27
C SER A 124 43.35 15.37 -1.65
N LEU A 125 43.46 15.68 -2.93
CA LEU A 125 44.32 16.78 -3.42
C LEU A 125 43.88 18.14 -2.85
N LYS A 126 42.54 18.41 -2.84
CA LYS A 126 42.03 19.64 -2.24
C LYS A 126 42.33 19.75 -0.76
N LYS A 127 42.28 18.61 -0.02
CA LYS A 127 42.67 18.59 1.40
C LYS A 127 44.14 18.82 1.60
N ALA A 128 45.00 18.21 0.76
CA ALA A 128 46.43 18.40 0.83
C ALA A 128 46.82 19.88 0.59
N MET A 129 46.17 20.55 -0.38
CA MET A 129 46.40 21.98 -0.64
C MET A 129 45.96 22.91 0.50
N ARG A 130 45.10 22.43 1.40
CA ARG A 130 44.64 23.22 2.57
C ARG A 130 45.53 23.05 3.80
N LYS A 131 46.46 22.09 3.82
CA LYS A 131 47.43 21.98 4.89
C LYS A 131 48.35 23.18 4.83
N ASN A 132 48.36 23.98 5.89
CA ASN A 132 49.29 25.11 6.02
C ASN A 132 50.74 24.59 5.93
N PRO A 133 51.61 25.21 5.13
CA PRO A 133 53.03 24.84 5.04
C PRO A 133 53.85 25.09 6.33
N ASN A 134 53.25 25.71 7.36
CA ASN A 134 53.93 26.13 8.61
C ASN A 134 53.61 25.27 9.83
N GLN A 135 53.25 24.01 9.64
CA GLN A 135 53.17 23.01 10.72
C GLN A 135 54.26 21.93 10.49
N GLU A 136 55.50 22.31 10.73
CA GLU A 136 56.58 21.39 11.15
C GLU A 136 56.70 21.43 12.65
#